data_3ea88b09d8ed1ce22b1b54daafe8c447
#
_entry.id   3ea88b09d8ed1ce22b1b54daafe8c447
#
_cell.length_a   1.000
_cell.length_b   1.000
_cell.length_c   1.000
_cell.angle_alpha   90.00
_cell.angle_beta   90.00
_cell.angle_gamma   90.00
#
_symmetry.space_group_name_H-M   'P 1'
#
loop_
_entity.id
_entity.type
_entity.pdbx_description
1 polymer ?
#
loop_
_entity_poly.entity_id
_entity_poly.type
_entity_poly.pdbx_seq_one_letter_code
_entity_poly.pdbx_strand_id
1 'polypeptide(L)'
;MPLQKELKSEIEKYCNNHLPPDSWYEDEFSVIQDANLKKRIIAEFKSIRFAYKLYEGIGAEGENLMFEVRNQILAYASIYDVVIENVIDTYYSNTPEFESLMYHEMPIRIDIPERKQCELQSALSHDGKTIVPYYFAKKKKEKAKVRFDEKCSTAEKLGLIHKYVNERGEEIDLPAEIKEIYSYRNGIHILAEQRKGITYELDLSKRAYRRMRPFIDQIKERLMADGKLSS
;
A
#
# COMPACT_ATOMS: atom_id res chain seq x y z
N MET A 1 -7.05 33.80 11.75
CA MET A 1 -6.57 33.95 13.14
C MET A 1 -6.63 32.59 13.83
N PRO A 2 -5.65 32.23 14.69
CA PRO A 2 -5.73 30.99 15.45
C PRO A 2 -6.90 31.05 16.43
N LEU A 3 -7.42 29.86 16.80
CA LEU A 3 -8.44 29.73 17.85
C LEU A 3 -7.97 30.32 19.18
N GLN A 4 -8.90 30.73 20.03
CA GLN A 4 -8.61 31.12 21.41
C GLN A 4 -7.92 29.97 22.13
N LYS A 5 -7.01 30.29 23.03
CA LYS A 5 -6.12 29.31 23.69
C LYS A 5 -6.91 28.23 24.46
N GLU A 6 -7.99 28.64 25.13
CA GLU A 6 -8.87 27.76 25.88
C GLU A 6 -9.56 26.76 24.95
N LEU A 7 -10.17 27.22 23.87
CA LEU A 7 -10.86 26.38 22.89
C LEU A 7 -9.87 25.41 22.21
N LYS A 8 -8.68 25.89 21.85
CA LYS A 8 -7.63 25.05 21.29
C LYS A 8 -7.26 23.90 22.25
N SER A 9 -7.08 24.22 23.55
CA SER A 9 -6.75 23.24 24.57
C SER A 9 -7.86 22.19 24.77
N GLU A 10 -9.13 22.61 24.72
CA GLU A 10 -10.28 21.70 24.83
C GLU A 10 -10.35 20.73 23.63
N ILE A 11 -10.16 21.25 22.40
CA ILE A 11 -10.12 20.43 21.18
C ILE A 11 -8.97 19.42 21.23
N GLU A 12 -7.76 19.87 21.59
CA GLU A 12 -6.61 19.00 21.74
C GLU A 12 -6.85 17.89 22.76
N LYS A 13 -7.43 18.24 23.91
CA LYS A 13 -7.80 17.28 24.96
C LYS A 13 -8.84 16.29 24.47
N TYR A 14 -9.89 16.75 23.78
CA TYR A 14 -10.91 15.88 23.19
C TYR A 14 -10.28 14.88 22.22
N CYS A 15 -9.50 15.34 21.26
CA CYS A 15 -8.87 14.47 20.26
C CYS A 15 -7.94 13.45 20.93
N ASN A 16 -7.06 13.89 21.83
CA ASN A 16 -6.07 13.04 22.48
C ASN A 16 -6.68 11.99 23.41
N ASN A 17 -7.79 12.30 24.08
CA ASN A 17 -8.49 11.33 24.94
C ASN A 17 -9.06 10.12 24.17
N HIS A 18 -9.17 10.22 22.86
CA HIS A 18 -9.66 9.16 21.99
C HIS A 18 -8.54 8.41 21.25
N LEU A 19 -7.27 8.73 21.54
CA LEU A 19 -6.13 8.05 20.98
C LEU A 19 -5.60 6.99 21.95
N PRO A 20 -5.13 5.85 21.46
CA PRO A 20 -4.39 4.89 22.27
C PRO A 20 -3.12 5.50 22.88
N PRO A 21 -2.57 4.90 23.97
CA PRO A 21 -1.29 5.31 24.51
C PRO A 21 -0.14 5.01 23.53
N ASP A 22 1.00 5.68 23.70
CA ASP A 22 2.15 5.54 22.82
C ASP A 22 2.68 4.10 22.75
N SER A 23 2.64 3.37 23.87
CA SER A 23 3.05 1.96 23.93
C SER A 23 2.24 1.06 22.98
N TRP A 24 0.95 1.37 22.78
CA TRP A 24 0.11 0.61 21.84
C TRP A 24 0.60 0.75 20.40
N TYR A 25 0.99 1.96 19.99
CA TYR A 25 1.50 2.18 18.62
C TYR A 25 2.87 1.52 18.42
N GLU A 26 3.72 1.52 19.44
CA GLU A 26 5.02 0.85 19.40
C GLU A 26 4.87 -0.66 19.25
N ASP A 27 3.89 -1.25 19.93
CA ASP A 27 3.55 -2.66 19.78
C ASP A 27 2.90 -2.93 18.41
N GLU A 28 1.91 -2.14 18.02
CA GLU A 28 1.19 -2.31 16.75
C GLU A 28 2.16 -2.40 15.56
N PHE A 29 3.14 -1.50 15.48
CA PHE A 29 4.14 -1.47 14.40
C PHE A 29 5.46 -2.15 14.76
N SER A 30 5.46 -3.14 15.65
CA SER A 30 6.66 -3.89 16.06
C SER A 30 7.31 -4.69 14.90
N VAL A 31 6.54 -4.99 13.86
CA VAL A 31 7.03 -5.64 12.63
C VAL A 31 8.05 -4.80 11.83
N ILE A 32 8.12 -3.50 12.08
CA ILE A 32 9.05 -2.57 11.43
C ILE A 32 10.32 -2.45 12.26
N GLN A 33 11.45 -2.96 11.73
CA GLN A 33 12.74 -2.94 12.43
C GLN A 33 13.45 -1.59 12.37
N ASP A 34 13.31 -0.85 11.25
CA ASP A 34 13.88 0.48 11.11
C ASP A 34 13.17 1.46 12.04
N ALA A 35 13.88 1.92 13.07
CA ALA A 35 13.33 2.80 14.09
C ALA A 35 12.85 4.15 13.53
N ASN A 36 13.52 4.71 12.51
CA ASN A 36 13.12 5.97 11.90
C ASN A 36 11.85 5.81 11.07
N LEU A 37 11.77 4.73 10.28
CA LEU A 37 10.59 4.39 9.51
C LEU A 37 9.40 4.11 10.43
N LYS A 38 9.60 3.29 11.48
CA LYS A 38 8.58 2.99 12.49
C LYS A 38 8.03 4.26 13.12
N LYS A 39 8.92 5.16 13.58
CA LYS A 39 8.54 6.46 14.16
C LYS A 39 7.72 7.29 13.17
N ARG A 40 8.07 7.28 11.89
CA ARG A 40 7.34 8.02 10.85
C ARG A 40 5.96 7.44 10.61
N ILE A 41 5.83 6.11 10.53
CA ILE A 41 4.53 5.41 10.40
C ILE A 41 3.62 5.73 11.59
N ILE A 42 4.14 5.63 12.81
CA ILE A 42 3.40 5.94 14.03
C ILE A 42 2.91 7.39 14.02
N ALA A 43 3.78 8.34 13.67
CA ALA A 43 3.40 9.75 13.59
C ALA A 43 2.28 9.99 12.58
N GLU A 44 2.37 9.37 11.39
CA GLU A 44 1.32 9.44 10.37
C GLU A 44 0.00 8.86 10.86
N PHE A 45 0.04 7.64 11.43
CA PHE A 45 -1.16 6.98 11.93
C PHE A 45 -1.84 7.77 13.06
N LYS A 46 -1.07 8.33 14.01
CA LYS A 46 -1.60 9.23 15.05
C LYS A 46 -2.25 10.47 14.47
N SER A 47 -1.61 11.09 13.47
CA SER A 47 -2.13 12.30 12.81
C SER A 47 -3.46 12.04 12.11
N ILE A 48 -3.59 10.91 11.42
CA ILE A 48 -4.87 10.51 10.80
C ILE A 48 -5.95 10.35 11.85
N ARG A 49 -5.65 9.67 12.96
CA ARG A 49 -6.61 9.45 14.05
C ARG A 49 -7.00 10.74 14.74
N PHE A 50 -6.05 11.64 14.97
CA PHE A 50 -6.32 12.96 15.53
C PHE A 50 -7.23 13.77 14.61
N ALA A 51 -6.92 13.85 13.31
CA ALA A 51 -7.72 14.56 12.33
C ALA A 51 -9.13 13.97 12.24
N TYR A 52 -9.27 12.64 12.20
CA TYR A 52 -10.58 11.98 12.24
C TYR A 52 -11.41 12.45 13.46
N LYS A 53 -10.81 12.47 14.66
CA LYS A 53 -11.51 12.90 15.89
C LYS A 53 -11.83 14.38 15.90
N LEU A 54 -10.97 15.20 15.31
CA LEU A 54 -11.25 16.63 15.14
C LEU A 54 -12.48 16.85 14.26
N TYR A 55 -12.54 16.26 13.08
CA TYR A 55 -13.66 16.42 12.15
C TYR A 55 -14.95 15.79 12.68
N GLU A 56 -14.86 14.64 13.38
CA GLU A 56 -15.98 14.05 14.10
C GLU A 56 -16.49 15.00 15.20
N GLY A 57 -15.58 15.57 16.02
CA GLY A 57 -15.93 16.45 17.14
C GLY A 57 -16.57 17.77 16.73
N ILE A 58 -16.20 18.34 15.59
CA ILE A 58 -16.83 19.56 15.05
C ILE A 58 -18.06 19.27 14.18
N GLY A 59 -18.45 17.99 14.02
CA GLY A 59 -19.58 17.62 13.18
C GLY A 59 -19.40 18.03 11.71
N ALA A 60 -18.19 17.84 11.16
CA ALA A 60 -17.91 18.25 9.79
C ALA A 60 -18.79 17.47 8.79
N GLU A 61 -19.34 18.20 7.82
CA GLU A 61 -20.24 17.68 6.79
C GLU A 61 -19.84 18.20 5.39
N GLY A 62 -20.46 17.62 4.37
CA GLY A 62 -20.32 18.07 2.98
C GLY A 62 -18.89 17.99 2.47
N GLU A 63 -18.46 18.99 1.70
CA GLU A 63 -17.17 19.00 1.02
C GLU A 63 -15.96 18.99 1.98
N ASN A 64 -16.11 19.60 3.16
CA ASN A 64 -15.06 19.58 4.19
C ASN A 64 -14.82 18.17 4.71
N LEU A 65 -15.88 17.40 4.96
CA LEU A 65 -15.77 15.99 5.34
C LEU A 65 -15.18 15.16 4.21
N MET A 66 -15.64 15.35 2.97
CA MET A 66 -15.11 14.64 1.81
C MET A 66 -13.61 14.89 1.60
N PHE A 67 -13.17 16.14 1.74
CA PHE A 67 -11.75 16.51 1.66
C PHE A 67 -10.91 15.76 2.70
N GLU A 68 -11.39 15.72 3.95
CA GLU A 68 -10.69 15.03 5.02
C GLU A 68 -10.68 13.50 4.83
N VAL A 69 -11.80 12.89 4.44
CA VAL A 69 -11.86 11.46 4.12
C VAL A 69 -10.84 11.10 3.03
N ARG A 70 -10.72 11.93 2.00
CA ARG A 70 -9.72 11.77 0.93
C ARG A 70 -8.30 11.77 1.49
N ASN A 71 -7.96 12.72 2.36
CA ASN A 71 -6.64 12.80 3.00
C ASN A 71 -6.35 11.57 3.86
N GLN A 72 -7.33 11.11 4.61
CA GLN A 72 -7.20 9.91 5.45
C GLN A 72 -6.95 8.65 4.59
N ILE A 73 -7.68 8.47 3.50
CA ILE A 73 -7.46 7.35 2.58
C ILE A 73 -6.06 7.36 1.98
N LEU A 74 -5.57 8.53 1.56
CA LEU A 74 -4.19 8.72 1.11
C LEU A 74 -3.17 8.23 2.13
N ALA A 75 -3.35 8.65 3.38
CA ALA A 75 -2.43 8.35 4.45
C ALA A 75 -2.50 6.85 4.84
N TYR A 76 -3.69 6.26 4.99
CA TYR A 76 -3.82 4.82 5.24
C TYR A 76 -3.23 3.97 4.10
N ALA A 77 -3.51 4.32 2.84
CA ALA A 77 -2.94 3.62 1.69
C ALA A 77 -1.41 3.67 1.68
N SER A 78 -0.82 4.79 2.11
CA SER A 78 0.62 4.95 2.23
C SER A 78 1.20 4.09 3.36
N ILE A 79 0.48 3.92 4.48
CA ILE A 79 0.91 3.02 5.56
C ILE A 79 0.86 1.56 5.09
N TYR A 80 -0.22 1.12 4.45
CA TYR A 80 -0.29 -0.23 3.88
C TYR A 80 0.87 -0.53 2.94
N ASP A 81 1.16 0.41 2.02
CA ASP A 81 2.22 0.26 1.02
C ASP A 81 3.61 0.12 1.68
N VAL A 82 3.94 1.03 2.60
CA VAL A 82 5.26 1.03 3.24
C VAL A 82 5.46 -0.17 4.17
N VAL A 83 4.41 -0.62 4.86
CA VAL A 83 4.49 -1.80 5.75
C VAL A 83 4.72 -3.06 4.93
N ILE A 84 3.93 -3.30 3.86
CA ILE A 84 4.10 -4.46 2.98
C ILE A 84 5.50 -4.46 2.37
N GLU A 85 5.94 -3.34 1.80
CA GLU A 85 7.26 -3.23 1.19
C GLU A 85 8.37 -3.53 2.19
N ASN A 86 8.32 -2.90 3.37
CA ASN A 86 9.34 -3.09 4.39
C ASN A 86 9.40 -4.53 4.91
N VAL A 87 8.25 -5.16 5.16
CA VAL A 87 8.18 -6.54 5.65
C VAL A 87 8.73 -7.51 4.60
N ILE A 88 8.34 -7.37 3.33
CA ILE A 88 8.85 -8.22 2.26
C ILE A 88 10.35 -8.04 2.10
N ASP A 89 10.85 -6.82 2.05
CA ASP A 89 12.27 -6.51 1.89
C ASP A 89 13.12 -7.01 3.07
N THR A 90 12.63 -6.83 4.30
CA THR A 90 13.39 -7.15 5.51
C THR A 90 13.43 -8.65 5.78
N TYR A 91 12.29 -9.33 5.62
CA TYR A 91 12.16 -10.72 6.10
C TYR A 91 12.11 -11.77 5.00
N TYR A 92 11.83 -11.37 3.74
CA TYR A 92 11.58 -12.30 2.63
C TYR A 92 12.43 -12.01 1.39
N SER A 93 13.47 -11.18 1.49
CA SER A 93 14.34 -10.78 0.36
C SER A 93 15.04 -11.94 -0.36
N ASN A 94 15.15 -13.11 0.29
CA ASN A 94 15.79 -14.31 -0.26
C ASN A 94 14.78 -15.38 -0.72
N THR A 95 13.52 -15.03 -0.92
CA THR A 95 12.48 -15.97 -1.34
C THR A 95 12.24 -15.91 -2.86
N PRO A 96 11.73 -17.00 -3.47
CA PRO A 96 11.33 -17.00 -4.88
C PRO A 96 10.24 -15.97 -5.19
N GLU A 97 9.34 -15.72 -4.23
CA GLU A 97 8.28 -14.73 -4.34
C GLU A 97 8.84 -13.30 -4.46
N PHE A 98 9.85 -12.98 -3.65
CA PHE A 98 10.58 -11.71 -3.76
C PHE A 98 11.31 -11.60 -5.09
N GLU A 99 11.96 -12.66 -5.52
CA GLU A 99 12.63 -12.68 -6.81
C GLU A 99 11.64 -12.44 -7.95
N SER A 100 10.48 -13.10 -7.92
CA SER A 100 9.39 -12.88 -8.89
C SER A 100 8.83 -11.46 -8.85
N LEU A 101 8.78 -10.81 -7.69
CA LEU A 101 8.36 -9.41 -7.53
C LEU A 101 9.36 -8.46 -8.15
N MET A 102 10.65 -8.65 -7.88
CA MET A 102 11.72 -7.69 -8.17
C MET A 102 12.35 -7.87 -9.56
N TYR A 103 12.15 -8.99 -10.22
CA TYR A 103 12.74 -9.25 -11.53
C TYR A 103 11.67 -9.51 -12.57
N HIS A 104 11.98 -9.12 -13.80
CA HIS A 104 11.16 -9.41 -14.98
C HIS A 104 12.05 -9.75 -16.16
N GLU A 105 11.53 -10.55 -17.06
CA GLU A 105 12.20 -10.81 -18.34
C GLU A 105 11.90 -9.68 -19.32
N MET A 106 12.96 -9.08 -19.84
CA MET A 106 12.84 -8.05 -20.88
C MET A 106 13.42 -8.55 -22.19
N PRO A 107 12.72 -8.31 -23.31
CA PRO A 107 13.29 -8.53 -24.62
C PRO A 107 14.38 -7.48 -24.88
N ILE A 108 15.60 -7.94 -25.11
CA ILE A 108 16.73 -7.12 -25.50
C ILE A 108 17.00 -7.37 -26.99
N ARG A 109 16.96 -6.29 -27.76
CA ARG A 109 17.23 -6.37 -29.19
C ARG A 109 18.68 -6.83 -29.43
N ILE A 110 18.86 -7.77 -30.38
CA ILE A 110 20.17 -8.18 -30.85
C ILE A 110 20.50 -7.29 -32.04
N ASP A 111 21.59 -6.53 -31.96
CA ASP A 111 22.10 -5.79 -33.10
C ASP A 111 22.88 -6.74 -34.00
N ILE A 112 22.34 -6.96 -35.20
CA ILE A 112 22.97 -7.79 -36.21
C ILE A 112 23.35 -6.96 -37.43
N PRO A 113 24.44 -7.29 -38.15
CA PRO A 113 24.82 -6.61 -39.39
C PRO A 113 23.70 -6.65 -40.42
N GLU A 114 23.56 -5.58 -41.21
CA GLU A 114 22.50 -5.41 -42.20
C GLU A 114 22.41 -6.60 -43.18
N ARG A 115 23.54 -7.15 -43.61
CA ARG A 115 23.57 -8.35 -44.44
C ARG A 115 22.81 -9.53 -43.79
N LYS A 116 23.05 -9.80 -42.49
CA LYS A 116 22.36 -10.86 -41.78
C LYS A 116 20.88 -10.54 -41.54
N GLN A 117 20.54 -9.28 -41.39
CA GLN A 117 19.15 -8.84 -41.33
C GLN A 117 18.40 -9.15 -42.61
N CYS A 118 19.01 -8.89 -43.77
CA CYS A 118 18.45 -9.24 -45.09
C CYS A 118 18.32 -10.76 -45.27
N GLU A 119 19.32 -11.53 -44.86
CA GLU A 119 19.26 -13.00 -44.87
C GLU A 119 18.08 -13.53 -44.06
N LEU A 120 17.86 -13.02 -42.84
CA LEU A 120 16.72 -13.38 -42.00
C LEU A 120 15.37 -13.00 -42.62
N GLN A 121 15.27 -11.81 -43.19
CA GLN A 121 14.05 -11.36 -43.87
C GLN A 121 13.73 -12.21 -45.11
N SER A 122 14.75 -12.67 -45.84
CA SER A 122 14.58 -13.55 -46.99
C SER A 122 14.19 -14.98 -46.61
N ALA A 123 14.67 -15.46 -45.46
CA ALA A 123 14.42 -16.82 -44.96
C ALA A 123 13.08 -17.00 -44.24
N LEU A 124 12.51 -15.94 -43.70
CA LEU A 124 11.31 -15.98 -42.90
C LEU A 124 10.16 -15.21 -43.56
N SER A 125 8.96 -15.80 -43.59
CA SER A 125 7.75 -15.13 -44.02
C SER A 125 7.29 -14.12 -42.96
N HIS A 126 7.07 -12.84 -43.32
CA HIS A 126 6.76 -11.76 -42.37
C HIS A 126 5.84 -10.65 -42.90
N ASP A 127 5.10 -10.87 -43.97
CA ASP A 127 4.15 -9.91 -44.54
C ASP A 127 4.71 -8.48 -44.75
N GLY A 128 5.98 -8.36 -45.19
CA GLY A 128 6.65 -7.08 -45.37
C GLY A 128 7.12 -6.37 -44.08
N LYS A 129 6.95 -6.97 -42.91
CA LYS A 129 7.40 -6.42 -41.64
C LYS A 129 8.87 -6.74 -41.38
N THR A 130 9.58 -5.82 -40.76
CA THR A 130 10.98 -6.04 -40.35
C THR A 130 11.06 -7.06 -39.23
N ILE A 131 11.87 -8.10 -39.40
CA ILE A 131 12.17 -9.07 -38.37
C ILE A 131 13.25 -8.51 -37.47
N VAL A 132 12.97 -8.42 -36.18
CA VAL A 132 13.91 -7.95 -35.16
C VAL A 132 14.17 -9.08 -34.18
N PRO A 133 15.41 -9.62 -34.15
CA PRO A 133 15.75 -10.67 -33.18
C PRO A 133 15.92 -10.09 -31.79
N TYR A 134 15.41 -10.82 -30.79
CA TYR A 134 15.53 -10.50 -29.37
C TYR A 134 16.02 -11.72 -28.59
N TYR A 135 16.73 -11.46 -27.48
CA TYR A 135 16.86 -12.44 -26.41
C TYR A 135 16.19 -11.88 -25.15
N PHE A 136 15.76 -12.76 -24.27
CA PHE A 136 15.17 -12.35 -22.99
C PHE A 136 16.25 -12.35 -21.90
N ALA A 137 16.38 -11.24 -21.22
CA ALA A 137 17.27 -11.10 -20.07
C ALA A 137 16.48 -10.75 -18.82
N LYS A 138 16.83 -11.42 -17.72
CA LYS A 138 16.27 -11.13 -16.40
C LYS A 138 16.83 -9.80 -15.90
N LYS A 139 15.98 -8.81 -15.68
CA LYS A 139 16.35 -7.48 -15.22
C LYS A 139 15.64 -7.14 -13.92
N LYS A 140 16.40 -6.56 -12.98
CA LYS A 140 15.84 -6.08 -11.71
C LYS A 140 15.02 -4.82 -11.94
N LYS A 141 13.79 -4.79 -11.40
CA LYS A 141 12.94 -3.60 -11.35
C LYS A 141 13.53 -2.59 -10.35
N GLU A 142 13.39 -1.32 -10.65
CA GLU A 142 13.57 -0.28 -9.64
C GLU A 142 12.43 -0.37 -8.62
N LYS A 143 12.74 -0.28 -7.33
CA LYS A 143 11.72 -0.38 -6.26
C LYS A 143 10.53 0.56 -6.48
N ALA A 144 10.79 1.79 -6.89
CA ALA A 144 9.76 2.79 -7.17
C ALA A 144 8.79 2.41 -8.31
N LYS A 145 9.16 1.42 -9.14
CA LYS A 145 8.34 0.93 -10.25
C LYS A 145 7.55 -0.34 -9.92
N VAL A 146 7.76 -0.90 -8.73
CA VAL A 146 6.98 -2.06 -8.27
C VAL A 146 5.60 -1.58 -7.83
N ARG A 147 4.58 -2.10 -8.49
CA ARG A 147 3.19 -1.68 -8.24
C ARG A 147 2.68 -2.25 -6.92
N PHE A 148 1.81 -1.51 -6.25
CA PHE A 148 1.20 -1.95 -4.99
C PHE A 148 0.44 -3.27 -5.13
N ASP A 149 -0.28 -3.47 -6.23
CA ASP A 149 -0.99 -4.73 -6.51
C ASP A 149 -0.04 -5.94 -6.57
N GLU A 150 1.17 -5.75 -7.13
CA GLU A 150 2.20 -6.79 -7.17
C GLU A 150 2.72 -7.10 -5.76
N LYS A 151 2.95 -6.06 -4.94
CA LYS A 151 3.36 -6.20 -3.52
C LYS A 151 2.30 -6.96 -2.70
N CYS A 152 1.02 -6.57 -2.82
CA CYS A 152 -0.09 -7.26 -2.15
C CYS A 152 -0.20 -8.73 -2.59
N SER A 153 -0.07 -9.00 -3.88
CA SER A 153 -0.13 -10.38 -4.39
C SER A 153 1.06 -11.23 -3.92
N THR A 154 2.22 -10.60 -3.74
CA THR A 154 3.38 -11.26 -3.15
C THR A 154 3.18 -11.51 -1.65
N ALA A 155 2.65 -10.54 -0.91
CA ALA A 155 2.31 -10.69 0.51
C ALA A 155 1.28 -11.81 0.74
N GLU A 156 0.30 -11.94 -0.16
CA GLU A 156 -0.69 -13.02 -0.14
C GLU A 156 -0.04 -14.41 -0.37
N LYS A 157 0.85 -14.53 -1.37
CA LYS A 157 1.61 -15.76 -1.64
C LYS A 157 2.52 -16.16 -0.48
N LEU A 158 3.10 -15.19 0.22
CA LEU A 158 3.90 -15.42 1.42
C LEU A 158 3.06 -15.75 2.66
N GLY A 159 1.73 -15.66 2.57
CA GLY A 159 0.81 -15.88 3.69
C GLY A 159 0.82 -14.74 4.73
N LEU A 160 1.34 -13.56 4.36
CA LEU A 160 1.36 -12.37 5.22
C LEU A 160 -0.03 -11.74 5.39
N ILE A 161 -0.86 -11.84 4.36
CA ILE A 161 -2.23 -11.35 4.35
C ILE A 161 -3.13 -12.37 3.66
N HIS A 162 -4.31 -12.58 4.20
CA HIS A 162 -5.28 -13.56 3.67
C HIS A 162 -6.71 -13.18 4.07
N LYS A 163 -7.68 -13.88 3.51
CA LYS A 163 -9.08 -13.77 3.91
C LYS A 163 -9.26 -14.24 5.35
N TYR A 164 -10.19 -13.62 6.07
CA TYR A 164 -10.52 -14.01 7.43
C TYR A 164 -12.00 -13.79 7.73
N VAL A 165 -12.51 -14.43 8.79
CA VAL A 165 -13.85 -14.18 9.30
C VAL A 165 -13.73 -13.26 10.51
N ASN A 166 -14.48 -12.15 10.49
CA ASN A 166 -14.48 -11.20 11.60
C ASN A 166 -15.35 -11.70 12.78
N GLU A 167 -15.35 -10.98 13.90
CA GLU A 167 -16.12 -11.30 15.10
C GLU A 167 -17.66 -11.38 14.87
N ARG A 168 -18.15 -10.83 13.75
CA ARG A 168 -19.55 -10.86 13.36
C ARG A 168 -19.91 -12.03 12.44
N GLY A 169 -18.92 -12.89 12.13
CA GLY A 169 -19.09 -13.99 11.21
C GLY A 169 -19.07 -13.59 9.72
N GLU A 170 -18.66 -12.38 9.38
CA GLU A 170 -18.54 -11.91 8.00
C GLU A 170 -17.19 -12.29 7.44
N GLU A 171 -17.16 -12.87 6.23
CA GLU A 171 -15.93 -13.14 5.48
C GLU A 171 -15.38 -11.84 4.90
N ILE A 172 -14.12 -11.54 5.20
CA ILE A 172 -13.41 -10.36 4.76
C ILE A 172 -12.27 -10.79 3.83
N ASP A 173 -12.29 -10.31 2.60
CA ASP A 173 -11.17 -10.44 1.66
C ASP A 173 -10.18 -9.29 1.89
N LEU A 174 -9.32 -9.44 2.90
CA LEU A 174 -8.38 -8.39 3.30
C LEU A 174 -7.45 -7.95 2.15
N PRO A 175 -6.83 -8.86 1.36
CA PRO A 175 -6.03 -8.47 0.20
C PRO A 175 -6.79 -7.62 -0.82
N ALA A 176 -8.03 -8.01 -1.14
CA ALA A 176 -8.85 -7.25 -2.09
C ALA A 176 -9.24 -5.87 -1.56
N GLU A 177 -9.64 -5.79 -0.28
CA GLU A 177 -10.02 -4.51 0.34
C GLU A 177 -8.84 -3.53 0.46
N ILE A 178 -7.63 -4.02 0.77
CA ILE A 178 -6.43 -3.17 0.83
C ILE A 178 -6.07 -2.66 -0.57
N LYS A 179 -6.15 -3.51 -1.60
CA LYS A 179 -5.94 -3.10 -3.00
C LYS A 179 -6.97 -2.04 -3.43
N GLU A 180 -8.23 -2.22 -3.03
CA GLU A 180 -9.29 -1.25 -3.28
C GLU A 180 -9.00 0.09 -2.59
N ILE A 181 -8.68 0.09 -1.28
CA ILE A 181 -8.30 1.31 -0.53
C ILE A 181 -7.14 2.03 -1.23
N TYR A 182 -6.12 1.29 -1.67
CA TYR A 182 -5.02 1.88 -2.41
C TYR A 182 -5.43 2.44 -3.77
N SER A 183 -6.41 1.83 -4.44
CA SER A 183 -6.91 2.32 -5.73
C SER A 183 -7.54 3.70 -5.65
N TYR A 184 -8.14 4.05 -4.51
CA TYR A 184 -8.66 5.39 -4.24
C TYR A 184 -7.56 6.44 -4.16
N ARG A 185 -6.35 6.08 -3.64
CA ARG A 185 -5.18 6.96 -3.68
C ARG A 185 -4.82 7.39 -5.10
N ASN A 186 -4.94 6.48 -6.07
CA ASN A 186 -4.68 6.78 -7.47
C ASN A 186 -5.80 7.61 -8.13
N GLY A 187 -6.95 7.73 -7.47
CA GLY A 187 -8.12 8.47 -7.91
C GLY A 187 -8.22 9.90 -7.39
N ILE A 188 -7.27 10.38 -6.57
CA ILE A 188 -7.31 11.71 -5.93
C ILE A 188 -7.13 12.89 -6.89
N HIS A 189 -6.67 12.66 -8.11
CA HIS A 189 -6.65 13.69 -9.13
C HIS A 189 -8.08 14.00 -9.54
N ILE A 190 -8.50 15.27 -9.48
CA ILE A 190 -9.87 15.75 -9.74
C ILE A 190 -10.47 15.12 -11.01
N LEU A 191 -9.70 15.06 -12.10
CA LEU A 191 -10.16 14.44 -13.35
C LEU A 191 -10.33 12.92 -13.24
N ALA A 192 -9.50 12.23 -12.46
CA ALA A 192 -9.60 10.79 -12.26
C ALA A 192 -10.78 10.45 -11.35
N GLU A 193 -11.02 11.27 -10.34
CA GLU A 193 -12.17 11.19 -9.44
C GLU A 193 -13.49 11.31 -10.23
N GLN A 194 -13.61 12.34 -11.07
CA GLN A 194 -14.78 12.55 -11.92
C GLN A 194 -15.02 11.39 -12.89
N ARG A 195 -13.96 10.89 -13.56
CA ARG A 195 -14.06 9.79 -14.51
C ARG A 195 -14.46 8.46 -13.88
N LYS A 196 -14.07 8.25 -12.62
CA LYS A 196 -14.36 7.01 -11.88
C LYS A 196 -15.63 7.09 -11.05
N GLY A 197 -16.25 8.27 -10.92
CA GLY A 197 -17.41 8.48 -10.07
C GLY A 197 -17.15 8.14 -8.60
N ILE A 198 -15.94 8.42 -8.10
CA ILE A 198 -15.56 8.09 -6.73
C ILE A 198 -16.27 9.05 -5.77
N THR A 199 -16.98 8.48 -4.80
CA THR A 199 -17.54 9.22 -3.67
C THR A 199 -16.74 8.89 -2.41
N TYR A 200 -16.15 9.91 -1.77
CA TYR A 200 -15.39 9.74 -0.54
C TYR A 200 -16.32 9.85 0.67
N GLU A 201 -16.91 8.73 1.05
CA GLU A 201 -17.80 8.62 2.21
C GLU A 201 -17.01 8.29 3.48
N LEU A 202 -17.54 8.70 4.63
CA LEU A 202 -16.92 8.45 5.93
C LEU A 202 -16.66 6.96 6.19
N ASP A 203 -17.53 6.10 5.71
CA ASP A 203 -17.38 4.65 5.86
C ASP A 203 -16.16 4.08 5.15
N LEU A 204 -15.69 4.72 4.10
CA LEU A 204 -14.43 4.35 3.44
C LEU A 204 -13.22 4.56 4.36
N SER A 205 -13.16 5.72 5.05
CA SER A 205 -12.11 5.98 6.04
C SER A 205 -12.20 5.03 7.24
N LYS A 206 -13.41 4.79 7.75
CA LYS A 206 -13.64 3.81 8.83
C LYS A 206 -13.20 2.41 8.42
N ARG A 207 -13.49 1.99 7.18
CA ARG A 207 -13.05 0.70 6.63
C ARG A 207 -11.53 0.63 6.57
N ALA A 208 -10.86 1.63 6.01
CA ALA A 208 -9.41 1.69 5.96
C ALA A 208 -8.77 1.58 7.35
N TYR A 209 -9.30 2.27 8.34
CA TYR A 209 -8.85 2.15 9.72
C TYR A 209 -9.08 0.75 10.31
N ARG A 210 -10.29 0.20 10.16
CA ARG A 210 -10.67 -1.11 10.74
C ARG A 210 -9.86 -2.26 10.19
N ARG A 211 -9.36 -2.16 8.94
CA ARG A 211 -8.54 -3.21 8.32
C ARG A 211 -7.07 -3.13 8.73
N MET A 212 -6.62 -2.02 9.34
CA MET A 212 -5.22 -1.87 9.75
C MET A 212 -4.82 -2.90 10.79
N ARG A 213 -5.63 -3.11 11.83
CA ARG A 213 -5.30 -4.06 12.88
C ARG A 213 -5.21 -5.51 12.39
N PRO A 214 -6.25 -6.10 11.75
CA PRO A 214 -6.13 -7.46 11.22
C PRO A 214 -5.01 -7.60 10.18
N PHE A 215 -4.68 -6.54 9.46
CA PHE A 215 -3.55 -6.52 8.56
C PHE A 215 -2.21 -6.68 9.30
N ILE A 216 -2.00 -5.92 10.36
CA ILE A 216 -0.78 -6.01 11.16
C ILE A 216 -0.74 -7.32 11.95
N ASP A 217 -1.86 -7.76 12.53
CA ASP A 217 -1.95 -9.00 13.30
C ASP A 217 -1.59 -10.21 12.43
N GLN A 218 -2.12 -10.34 11.20
CA GLN A 218 -1.77 -11.42 10.28
C GLN A 218 -0.28 -11.41 9.92
N ILE A 219 0.31 -10.24 9.71
CA ILE A 219 1.75 -10.10 9.45
C ILE A 219 2.55 -10.58 10.66
N LYS A 220 2.18 -10.15 11.89
CA LYS A 220 2.85 -10.59 13.13
C LYS A 220 2.78 -12.10 13.29
N GLU A 221 1.58 -12.67 13.17
CA GLU A 221 1.36 -14.12 13.27
C GLU A 221 2.22 -14.89 12.27
N ARG A 222 2.28 -14.43 11.03
CA ARG A 222 3.11 -15.07 10.00
C ARG A 222 4.61 -14.96 10.31
N LEU A 223 5.09 -13.79 10.73
CA LEU A 223 6.49 -13.59 11.09
C LEU A 223 6.89 -14.42 12.32
N MET A 224 6.01 -14.56 13.32
CA MET A 224 6.21 -15.42 14.48
C MET A 224 6.26 -16.90 14.07
N ALA A 225 5.33 -17.35 13.22
CA ALA A 225 5.31 -18.72 12.70
C ALA A 225 6.59 -19.07 11.92
N ASP A 226 7.17 -18.10 11.20
CA ASP A 226 8.43 -18.26 10.47
C ASP A 226 9.68 -18.07 11.36
N GLY A 227 9.52 -17.79 12.67
CA GLY A 227 10.63 -17.53 13.60
C GLY A 227 11.39 -16.23 13.30
N LYS A 228 10.78 -15.29 12.63
CA LYS A 228 11.37 -14.00 12.21
C LYS A 228 11.05 -12.84 13.15
N LEU A 229 10.06 -13.01 14.02
CA LEU A 229 9.67 -12.09 15.07
C LEU A 229 9.57 -12.87 16.38
N SER A 230 10.12 -12.32 17.47
CA SER A 230 9.97 -12.88 18.81
C SER A 230 8.60 -12.54 19.37
N SER A 231 8.01 -13.47 20.09
CA SER A 231 6.77 -13.27 20.86
C SER A 231 6.91 -12.25 21.97
#